data_eda50255ff710a8603bd189049ff851a
#
_entry.id   eda50255ff710a8603bd189049ff851a
#
_cell.length_a   1.000
_cell.length_b   1.000
_cell.length_c   1.000
_cell.angle_alpha   90.00
_cell.angle_beta   90.00
_cell.angle_gamma   90.00
#
_symmetry.space_group_name_H-M   'P 1'
#
loop_
_entity.id
_entity.type
_entity.pdbx_description
1 polymer ?
#
loop_
_entity_poly.entity_id
_entity_poly.type
_entity_poly.pdbx_seq_one_letter_code
_entity_poly.pdbx_strand_id
1 'polypeptide(L)'
;LKLTTKALEMGLSPKVIDIGGGFKVNYIESEDEWNSSITELKESFLTFDSLTWNNETFGMSIKNNTLTGTLNVYNFYSKETLAEDLDLFLSTKIEEYQNQTVADILLENMITLYIEPGKSLLDNLGISVAKVNFVKTIKNDTVIGLDMRRNDLVMVDSEVFLDPLVVSEEKELDEKKGVYFVGNLCLEGDLIYKRKIFIKQIPKEGDLVIFFNTAGYFMDFNYLDQDFSVTNK
;
A
#
# COMPACT_ATOMS: atom_id res chain seq x y z
N LEU A 1 -21.96 -5.31 -15.28
CA LEU A 1 -22.65 -5.74 -16.51
C LEU A 1 -24.01 -6.37 -16.23
N LYS A 2 -24.18 -7.43 -15.42
CA LYS A 2 -25.48 -8.09 -15.16
C LYS A 2 -26.62 -7.14 -14.81
N LEU A 3 -26.38 -6.12 -14.00
CA LEU A 3 -27.41 -5.11 -13.68
C LEU A 3 -27.75 -4.23 -14.89
N THR A 4 -26.73 -3.87 -15.67
CA THR A 4 -26.89 -3.06 -16.87
C THR A 4 -27.71 -3.78 -17.93
N THR A 5 -27.37 -5.05 -18.17
CA THR A 5 -28.09 -5.87 -19.14
C THR A 5 -29.52 -6.11 -18.73
N LYS A 6 -29.76 -6.39 -17.44
CA LYS A 6 -31.12 -6.47 -16.90
C LYS A 6 -31.89 -5.16 -17.06
N ALA A 7 -31.24 -4.02 -16.88
CA ALA A 7 -31.87 -2.71 -17.11
C ALA A 7 -32.28 -2.53 -18.59
N LEU A 8 -31.43 -2.94 -19.54
CA LEU A 8 -31.74 -2.91 -20.96
C LEU A 8 -32.95 -3.82 -21.29
N GLU A 9 -32.99 -5.06 -20.76
CA GLU A 9 -34.12 -5.98 -20.92
C GLU A 9 -35.45 -5.42 -20.38
N MET A 10 -35.37 -4.61 -19.34
CA MET A 10 -36.52 -3.89 -18.76
C MET A 10 -36.90 -2.63 -19.55
N GLY A 11 -36.28 -2.33 -20.67
CA GLY A 11 -36.53 -1.15 -21.50
C GLY A 11 -35.91 0.15 -20.96
N LEU A 12 -35.01 0.06 -19.97
CA LEU A 12 -34.23 1.20 -19.50
C LEU A 12 -33.05 1.44 -20.45
N SER A 13 -32.54 2.67 -20.48
CA SER A 13 -31.40 3.06 -21.33
C SER A 13 -30.26 3.61 -20.48
N PRO A 14 -29.50 2.76 -19.78
CA PRO A 14 -28.32 3.23 -19.06
C PRO A 14 -27.32 3.82 -20.05
N LYS A 15 -26.76 4.98 -19.74
CA LYS A 15 -25.82 5.69 -20.62
C LYS A 15 -24.38 5.56 -20.15
N VAL A 16 -24.18 5.24 -18.90
CA VAL A 16 -22.87 5.15 -18.25
C VAL A 16 -22.83 3.92 -17.36
N ILE A 17 -21.70 3.26 -17.36
CA ILE A 17 -21.30 2.30 -16.34
C ILE A 17 -20.02 2.83 -15.72
N ASP A 18 -20.02 2.98 -14.40
CA ASP A 18 -18.79 3.16 -13.63
C ASP A 18 -18.42 1.82 -13.02
N ILE A 19 -17.22 1.32 -13.34
CA ILE A 19 -16.69 0.08 -12.77
C ILE A 19 -15.85 0.32 -11.53
N GLY A 20 -15.70 1.58 -11.12
CA GLY A 20 -14.90 1.97 -9.97
C GLY A 20 -13.41 1.90 -10.23
N GLY A 21 -12.66 1.72 -9.15
CA GLY A 21 -11.20 1.66 -9.12
C GLY A 21 -10.67 0.30 -8.71
N GLY A 22 -9.58 0.32 -7.94
CA GLY A 22 -8.90 -0.89 -7.48
C GLY A 22 -7.84 -1.41 -8.43
N PHE A 23 -7.48 -0.64 -9.45
CA PHE A 23 -6.36 -0.94 -10.34
C PHE A 23 -5.07 -1.01 -9.54
N LYS A 24 -4.33 -2.08 -9.76
CA LYS A 24 -3.17 -2.42 -8.96
C LYS A 24 -1.95 -1.61 -9.35
N VAL A 25 -1.09 -1.37 -8.37
CA VAL A 25 0.20 -0.68 -8.50
C VAL A 25 1.26 -1.59 -7.91
N ASN A 26 2.36 -1.77 -8.62
CA ASN A 26 3.48 -2.56 -8.13
C ASN A 26 4.43 -1.68 -7.31
N TYR A 27 4.53 -1.99 -6.02
CA TYR A 27 5.52 -1.41 -5.11
C TYR A 27 6.74 -2.32 -4.94
N ILE A 28 6.61 -3.58 -5.34
CA ILE A 28 7.64 -4.62 -5.34
C ILE A 28 7.84 -5.08 -6.78
N GLU A 29 9.09 -5.26 -7.19
CA GLU A 29 9.45 -5.50 -8.59
C GLU A 29 9.15 -6.92 -9.06
N SER A 30 9.14 -7.91 -8.14
CA SER A 30 8.95 -9.30 -8.50
C SER A 30 7.95 -10.04 -7.63
N GLU A 31 7.25 -11.03 -8.24
CA GLU A 31 6.36 -11.96 -7.54
C GLU A 31 7.09 -12.77 -6.47
N ASP A 32 8.33 -13.18 -6.75
CA ASP A 32 9.14 -13.97 -5.82
C ASP A 32 9.49 -13.16 -4.57
N GLU A 33 9.84 -11.90 -4.73
CA GLU A 33 10.12 -11.00 -3.62
C GLU A 33 8.87 -10.78 -2.75
N TRP A 34 7.72 -10.54 -3.38
CA TRP A 34 6.44 -10.43 -2.69
C TRP A 34 6.09 -11.69 -1.90
N ASN A 35 6.17 -12.87 -2.54
CA ASN A 35 5.85 -14.14 -1.91
C ASN A 35 6.81 -14.46 -0.76
N SER A 36 8.09 -14.15 -0.92
CA SER A 36 9.10 -14.32 0.14
C SER A 36 8.80 -13.45 1.34
N SER A 37 8.50 -12.16 1.11
CA SER A 37 8.17 -11.20 2.17
C SER A 37 6.91 -11.62 2.96
N ILE A 38 5.88 -12.09 2.27
CA ILE A 38 4.64 -12.59 2.90
C ILE A 38 4.88 -13.89 3.68
N THR A 39 5.73 -14.76 3.17
CA THR A 39 6.08 -16.03 3.84
C THR A 39 6.86 -15.73 5.12
N GLU A 40 7.90 -14.92 5.04
CA GLU A 40 8.70 -14.50 6.19
C GLU A 40 7.86 -13.81 7.27
N LEU A 41 6.96 -12.90 6.86
CA LEU A 41 6.04 -12.26 7.78
C LEU A 41 5.14 -13.27 8.50
N LYS A 42 4.54 -14.24 7.78
CA LYS A 42 3.69 -15.28 8.38
C LYS A 42 4.46 -16.20 9.32
N GLU A 43 5.67 -16.59 8.95
CA GLU A 43 6.52 -17.44 9.79
C GLU A 43 6.90 -16.72 11.09
N SER A 44 7.14 -15.40 11.03
CA SER A 44 7.45 -14.61 12.22
C SER A 44 6.32 -14.57 13.25
N PHE A 45 5.08 -14.76 12.84
CA PHE A 45 3.95 -14.82 13.79
C PHE A 45 3.98 -16.08 14.67
N LEU A 46 4.63 -17.14 14.21
CA LEU A 46 4.76 -18.41 14.94
C LEU A 46 6.01 -18.48 15.83
N THR A 47 6.90 -17.51 15.66
CA THR A 47 8.14 -17.41 16.42
C THR A 47 8.03 -16.32 17.49
N PHE A 48 8.80 -16.43 18.59
CA PHE A 48 8.86 -15.38 19.60
C PHE A 48 9.69 -14.16 19.15
N ASP A 49 10.33 -14.26 18.01
CA ASP A 49 11.12 -13.18 17.40
C ASP A 49 10.26 -12.41 16.39
N SER A 50 9.28 -11.73 16.94
CA SER A 50 8.28 -11.02 16.14
C SER A 50 8.92 -9.92 15.27
N LEU A 51 8.63 -9.98 13.98
CA LEU A 51 8.95 -8.90 13.03
C LEU A 51 7.96 -7.73 13.12
N THR A 52 6.98 -7.79 14.02
CA THR A 52 5.90 -6.81 14.09
C THR A 52 5.78 -6.20 15.49
N TRP A 53 5.33 -4.97 15.54
CA TRP A 53 5.07 -4.24 16.79
C TRP A 53 3.96 -4.93 17.58
N ASN A 54 4.23 -5.20 18.86
CA ASN A 54 3.30 -5.87 19.78
C ASN A 54 2.72 -7.20 19.25
N ASN A 55 3.47 -7.93 18.44
CA ASN A 55 3.05 -9.18 17.80
C ASN A 55 1.78 -8.99 16.92
N GLU A 56 1.66 -7.86 16.24
CA GLU A 56 0.61 -7.64 15.25
C GLU A 56 0.60 -8.75 14.20
N THR A 57 -0.55 -9.34 13.95
CA THR A 57 -0.71 -10.48 13.03
C THR A 57 -1.51 -10.12 11.77
N PHE A 58 -1.83 -8.85 11.57
CA PHE A 58 -2.58 -8.34 10.42
C PHE A 58 -3.86 -9.12 10.15
N GLY A 59 -4.61 -9.42 11.22
CA GLY A 59 -5.91 -10.12 11.13
C GLY A 59 -5.83 -11.64 11.16
N MET A 60 -4.65 -12.23 11.16
CA MET A 60 -4.50 -13.68 11.36
C MET A 60 -4.63 -14.05 12.82
N SER A 61 -5.03 -15.29 13.10
CA SER A 61 -5.11 -15.87 14.43
C SER A 61 -4.19 -17.07 14.55
N ILE A 62 -3.57 -17.24 15.71
CA ILE A 62 -2.71 -18.40 15.99
C ILE A 62 -3.50 -19.38 16.88
N LYS A 63 -3.74 -20.59 16.38
CA LYS A 63 -4.38 -21.68 17.13
C LYS A 63 -3.55 -22.94 17.00
N ASN A 64 -3.18 -23.54 18.14
CA ASN A 64 -2.37 -24.77 18.16
C ASN A 64 -1.12 -24.68 17.27
N ASN A 65 -0.40 -23.58 17.33
CA ASN A 65 0.78 -23.28 16.52
C ASN A 65 0.50 -23.31 14.99
N THR A 66 -0.73 -23.03 14.59
CA THR A 66 -1.15 -22.94 13.19
C THR A 66 -1.81 -21.60 12.94
N LEU A 67 -1.45 -20.96 11.82
CA LEU A 67 -2.06 -19.70 11.37
C LEU A 67 -3.41 -19.99 10.73
N THR A 68 -4.41 -19.19 11.09
CA THR A 68 -5.76 -19.24 10.54
C THR A 68 -6.27 -17.82 10.28
N GLY A 69 -7.19 -17.66 9.34
CA GLY A 69 -7.73 -16.36 8.95
C GLY A 69 -7.09 -15.82 7.68
N THR A 70 -7.33 -14.54 7.41
CA THR A 70 -6.83 -13.84 6.22
C THR A 70 -5.83 -12.77 6.65
N LEU A 71 -4.72 -12.70 5.93
CA LEU A 71 -3.73 -11.65 6.12
C LEU A 71 -4.24 -10.35 5.49
N ASN A 72 -4.45 -9.35 6.34
CA ASN A 72 -4.93 -8.01 5.93
C ASN A 72 -3.75 -7.08 5.67
N VAL A 73 -3.05 -7.31 4.57
CA VAL A 73 -2.06 -6.39 4.01
C VAL A 73 -2.46 -6.05 2.58
N TYR A 74 -2.06 -4.89 2.11
CA TYR A 74 -2.30 -4.52 0.72
C TYR A 74 -1.46 -5.42 -0.19
N ASN A 75 -2.03 -5.79 -1.35
CA ASN A 75 -1.27 -6.53 -2.36
C ASN A 75 -0.37 -5.57 -3.14
N PHE A 76 0.95 -5.67 -2.94
CA PHE A 76 1.95 -4.78 -3.54
C PHE A 76 2.57 -5.30 -4.83
N TYR A 77 2.15 -6.47 -5.30
CA TYR A 77 2.54 -7.02 -6.58
C TYR A 77 1.33 -7.54 -7.36
N SER A 78 1.29 -7.25 -8.65
CA SER A 78 0.35 -7.83 -9.61
C SER A 78 1.03 -8.00 -10.96
N LYS A 79 0.70 -9.07 -11.65
CA LYS A 79 1.18 -9.29 -13.03
C LYS A 79 0.56 -8.29 -14.01
N GLU A 80 -0.71 -7.99 -13.79
CA GLU A 80 -1.48 -7.09 -14.63
C GLU A 80 -1.37 -5.66 -14.08
N THR A 81 -1.15 -4.72 -14.98
CA THR A 81 -1.20 -3.28 -14.74
C THR A 81 -2.57 -2.71 -15.12
N LEU A 82 -2.80 -1.42 -14.90
CA LEU A 82 -4.04 -0.74 -15.27
C LEU A 82 -4.46 -1.03 -16.73
N ALA A 83 -3.54 -0.95 -17.68
CA ALA A 83 -3.85 -1.13 -19.09
C ALA A 83 -4.24 -2.57 -19.41
N GLU A 84 -3.53 -3.53 -18.84
CA GLU A 84 -3.77 -4.97 -19.02
C GLU A 84 -5.06 -5.41 -18.34
N ASP A 85 -5.34 -4.94 -17.11
CA ASP A 85 -6.60 -5.19 -16.41
C ASP A 85 -7.79 -4.68 -17.22
N LEU A 86 -7.66 -3.47 -17.80
CA LEU A 86 -8.72 -2.87 -18.60
C LEU A 86 -8.92 -3.62 -19.93
N ASP A 87 -7.83 -4.01 -20.59
CA ASP A 87 -7.91 -4.81 -21.82
C ASP A 87 -8.56 -6.17 -21.57
N LEU A 88 -8.16 -6.85 -20.50
CA LEU A 88 -8.75 -8.12 -20.08
C LEU A 88 -10.25 -7.95 -19.79
N PHE A 89 -10.64 -6.91 -19.07
CA PHE A 89 -12.04 -6.62 -18.78
C PHE A 89 -12.83 -6.41 -20.08
N LEU A 90 -12.35 -5.55 -20.98
CA LEU A 90 -13.05 -5.20 -22.22
C LEU A 90 -13.13 -6.38 -23.21
N SER A 91 -12.12 -7.23 -23.23
CA SER A 91 -12.07 -8.43 -24.09
C SER A 91 -12.79 -9.66 -23.52
N THR A 92 -13.23 -9.61 -22.25
CA THR A 92 -13.95 -10.71 -21.60
C THR A 92 -15.26 -10.98 -22.33
N LYS A 93 -15.49 -12.24 -22.70
CA LYS A 93 -16.70 -12.70 -23.37
C LYS A 93 -17.78 -13.06 -22.36
N ILE A 94 -19.01 -12.67 -22.66
CA ILE A 94 -20.18 -12.89 -21.81
C ILE A 94 -21.08 -13.96 -22.49
N GLU A 95 -21.16 -15.15 -21.88
CA GLU A 95 -21.91 -16.28 -22.44
C GLU A 95 -23.39 -15.95 -22.68
N GLU A 96 -24.02 -15.27 -21.72
CA GLU A 96 -25.44 -14.84 -21.79
C GLU A 96 -25.70 -13.88 -22.97
N TYR A 97 -24.66 -13.29 -23.56
CA TYR A 97 -24.71 -12.37 -24.70
C TYR A 97 -24.02 -12.96 -25.94
N GLN A 98 -24.30 -14.21 -26.25
CA GLN A 98 -23.79 -14.89 -27.45
C GLN A 98 -22.25 -14.83 -27.57
N ASN A 99 -21.55 -14.82 -26.44
CA ASN A 99 -20.11 -14.65 -26.36
C ASN A 99 -19.58 -13.32 -26.93
N GLN A 100 -20.43 -12.28 -26.98
CA GLN A 100 -19.95 -10.93 -27.24
C GLN A 100 -18.98 -10.48 -26.15
N THR A 101 -18.03 -9.65 -26.51
CA THR A 101 -17.12 -9.03 -25.54
C THR A 101 -17.84 -7.92 -24.75
N VAL A 102 -17.29 -7.58 -23.60
CA VAL A 102 -17.76 -6.41 -22.85
C VAL A 102 -17.72 -5.16 -23.73
N ALA A 103 -16.66 -4.97 -24.52
CA ALA A 103 -16.53 -3.84 -25.43
C ALA A 103 -17.66 -3.82 -26.47
N ASP A 104 -18.00 -4.97 -27.07
CA ASP A 104 -19.09 -5.05 -28.06
C ASP A 104 -20.42 -4.65 -27.44
N ILE A 105 -20.75 -5.18 -26.24
CA ILE A 105 -21.98 -4.87 -25.53
C ILE A 105 -22.08 -3.38 -25.20
N LEU A 106 -21.00 -2.76 -24.75
CA LEU A 106 -20.97 -1.33 -24.44
C LEU A 106 -21.17 -0.48 -25.69
N LEU A 107 -20.49 -0.80 -26.79
CA LEU A 107 -20.56 -0.06 -28.06
C LEU A 107 -21.96 -0.19 -28.70
N GLU A 108 -22.53 -1.39 -28.80
CA GLU A 108 -23.84 -1.61 -29.38
C GLU A 108 -24.97 -0.88 -28.64
N ASN A 109 -24.83 -0.74 -27.32
CA ASN A 109 -25.81 -0.05 -26.49
C ASN A 109 -25.46 1.42 -26.25
N MET A 110 -24.39 1.96 -26.86
CA MET A 110 -23.91 3.33 -26.68
C MET A 110 -23.70 3.71 -25.22
N ILE A 111 -23.09 2.79 -24.45
CA ILE A 111 -22.79 2.98 -23.03
C ILE A 111 -21.36 3.45 -22.86
N THR A 112 -21.18 4.56 -22.17
CA THR A 112 -19.86 5.08 -21.79
C THR A 112 -19.34 4.36 -20.57
N LEU A 113 -18.09 3.89 -20.62
CA LEU A 113 -17.38 3.32 -19.50
C LEU A 113 -16.67 4.41 -18.70
N TYR A 114 -16.91 4.46 -17.39
CA TYR A 114 -16.16 5.25 -16.43
C TYR A 114 -15.30 4.32 -15.59
N ILE A 115 -14.10 4.80 -15.27
CA ILE A 115 -13.16 4.15 -14.37
C ILE A 115 -12.64 5.16 -13.35
N GLU A 116 -12.26 4.68 -12.16
CA GLU A 116 -11.67 5.46 -11.08
C GLU A 116 -10.22 4.98 -10.83
N PRO A 117 -9.25 5.35 -11.68
CA PRO A 117 -7.92 4.75 -11.67
C PRO A 117 -7.14 5.02 -10.38
N GLY A 118 -7.49 6.06 -9.63
CA GLY A 118 -6.91 6.38 -8.33
C GLY A 118 -5.38 6.43 -8.36
N LYS A 119 -4.74 5.74 -7.41
CA LYS A 119 -3.29 5.73 -7.28
C LYS A 119 -2.54 5.10 -8.45
N SER A 120 -3.19 4.34 -9.32
CA SER A 120 -2.53 3.78 -10.51
C SER A 120 -2.08 4.84 -11.53
N LEU A 121 -2.63 6.06 -11.46
CA LEU A 121 -2.14 7.21 -12.23
C LEU A 121 -0.95 7.91 -11.58
N LEU A 122 -0.63 7.56 -10.33
CA LEU A 122 0.39 8.23 -9.51
C LEU A 122 1.53 7.27 -9.12
N ASP A 123 1.63 6.16 -9.85
CA ASP A 123 2.67 5.16 -9.61
C ASP A 123 4.07 5.75 -9.82
N ASN A 124 4.99 5.42 -8.93
CA ASN A 124 6.36 5.95 -8.87
C ASN A 124 6.44 7.48 -8.74
N LEU A 125 5.39 8.11 -8.24
CA LEU A 125 5.35 9.56 -8.02
C LEU A 125 5.35 9.90 -6.52
N GLY A 126 5.93 11.06 -6.23
CA GLY A 126 6.00 11.61 -4.88
C GLY A 126 7.02 10.91 -3.99
N ILE A 127 7.66 11.70 -3.17
CA ILE A 127 8.49 11.28 -2.04
C ILE A 127 8.08 12.06 -0.82
N SER A 128 8.11 11.41 0.34
CA SER A 128 8.01 12.08 1.64
C SER A 128 9.35 11.99 2.34
N VAL A 129 9.77 13.09 2.95
CA VAL A 129 11.07 13.17 3.64
C VAL A 129 10.83 13.60 5.08
N ALA A 130 11.36 12.84 6.01
CA ALA A 130 11.30 13.17 7.43
C ALA A 130 12.69 13.25 8.02
N LYS A 131 12.88 14.17 8.98
CA LYS A 131 14.09 14.28 9.77
C LYS A 131 14.03 13.34 10.98
N VAL A 132 15.15 12.72 11.32
CA VAL A 132 15.28 11.90 12.52
C VAL A 132 15.35 12.83 13.75
N ASN A 133 14.44 12.64 14.69
CA ASN A 133 14.40 13.38 15.94
C ASN A 133 15.16 12.69 17.07
N PHE A 134 15.12 11.35 17.08
CA PHE A 134 15.87 10.57 18.06
C PHE A 134 16.08 9.14 17.58
N VAL A 135 17.08 8.49 18.17
CA VAL A 135 17.27 7.03 18.08
C VAL A 135 17.38 6.45 19.48
N LYS A 136 16.58 5.46 19.81
CA LYS A 136 16.56 4.83 21.14
C LYS A 136 16.54 3.32 21.03
N THR A 137 17.15 2.64 21.99
CA THR A 137 16.98 1.21 22.20
C THR A 137 16.03 0.98 23.36
N ILE A 138 14.96 0.26 23.12
CA ILE A 138 13.93 -0.11 24.12
C ILE A 138 13.93 -1.63 24.21
N LYS A 139 14.41 -2.17 25.32
CA LYS A 139 14.69 -3.61 25.44
C LYS A 139 15.67 -4.06 24.34
N ASN A 140 15.21 -4.87 23.40
CA ASN A 140 16.01 -5.37 22.27
C ASN A 140 15.72 -4.65 20.94
N ASP A 141 14.76 -3.76 20.92
CA ASP A 141 14.33 -3.08 19.72
C ASP A 141 14.96 -1.69 19.57
N THR A 142 15.38 -1.36 18.38
CA THR A 142 15.80 -0.01 18.03
C THR A 142 14.61 0.75 17.45
N VAL A 143 14.33 1.91 18.04
CA VAL A 143 13.23 2.79 17.65
C VAL A 143 13.80 4.12 17.14
N ILE A 144 13.40 4.53 15.97
CA ILE A 144 13.81 5.77 15.30
C ILE A 144 12.58 6.68 15.22
N GLY A 145 12.64 7.79 15.94
CA GLY A 145 11.59 8.81 15.93
C GLY A 145 11.81 9.81 14.80
N LEU A 146 10.76 10.08 14.05
CA LEU A 146 10.75 10.98 12.90
C LEU A 146 9.99 12.26 13.22
N ASP A 147 10.37 13.37 12.59
CA ASP A 147 9.65 14.64 12.65
C ASP A 147 8.43 14.63 11.72
N MET A 148 7.55 13.71 11.99
CA MET A 148 6.28 13.52 11.29
C MET A 148 5.34 12.70 12.20
N ARG A 149 4.08 12.64 11.86
CA ARG A 149 3.08 11.76 12.50
C ARG A 149 2.70 10.64 11.55
N ARG A 150 2.16 9.55 12.08
CA ARG A 150 1.60 8.47 11.25
C ARG A 150 0.59 8.98 10.21
N ASN A 151 -0.14 10.06 10.54
CA ASN A 151 -1.16 10.61 9.66
C ASN A 151 -0.58 11.51 8.55
N ASP A 152 0.66 11.94 8.66
CA ASP A 152 1.35 12.70 7.61
C ASP A 152 1.82 11.77 6.48
N LEU A 153 1.90 10.45 6.78
CA LEU A 153 2.23 9.41 5.82
C LEU A 153 1.51 8.11 6.21
N VAL A 154 0.36 7.83 5.58
CA VAL A 154 -0.55 6.74 5.94
C VAL A 154 -0.04 5.38 5.42
N MET A 155 1.18 4.99 5.81
CA MET A 155 1.79 3.72 5.43
C MET A 155 1.29 2.57 6.30
N VAL A 156 1.05 2.84 7.59
CA VAL A 156 0.71 1.83 8.61
C VAL A 156 -0.61 1.11 8.33
N ASP A 157 -1.58 1.80 7.73
CA ASP A 157 -2.91 1.22 7.49
C ASP A 157 -2.92 0.26 6.29
N SER A 158 -1.96 0.42 5.38
CA SER A 158 -1.76 -0.45 4.21
C SER A 158 -0.59 -1.41 4.40
N GLU A 159 0.20 -1.26 5.47
CA GLU A 159 1.46 -1.96 5.73
C GLU A 159 2.31 -2.08 4.47
N VAL A 160 2.75 -0.95 3.98
CA VAL A 160 3.49 -0.85 2.72
C VAL A 160 4.83 -1.57 2.83
N PHE A 161 5.10 -2.51 1.92
CA PHE A 161 6.34 -3.29 1.87
C PHE A 161 7.47 -2.60 1.09
N LEU A 162 7.36 -1.30 0.89
CA LEU A 162 8.42 -0.48 0.32
C LEU A 162 9.24 0.14 1.46
N ASP A 163 10.47 -0.33 1.63
CA ASP A 163 11.34 0.14 2.70
C ASP A 163 11.84 1.56 2.39
N PRO A 164 11.91 2.44 3.40
CA PRO A 164 12.46 3.78 3.22
C PRO A 164 13.98 3.76 3.08
N LEU A 165 14.51 4.78 2.42
CA LEU A 165 15.94 5.04 2.37
C LEU A 165 16.36 5.91 3.57
N VAL A 166 17.34 5.43 4.32
CA VAL A 166 18.04 6.21 5.34
C VAL A 166 19.19 6.96 4.69
N VAL A 167 19.23 8.28 4.84
CA VAL A 167 20.32 9.14 4.36
C VAL A 167 21.12 9.60 5.58
N SER A 168 22.27 9.01 5.76
CA SER A 168 23.15 9.21 6.90
C SER A 168 24.63 9.16 6.47
N GLU A 169 25.48 9.85 7.20
CA GLU A 169 26.95 9.75 7.06
C GLU A 169 27.55 8.67 7.98
N GLU A 170 26.71 8.02 8.79
CA GLU A 170 27.15 6.95 9.69
C GLU A 170 27.65 5.75 8.89
N LYS A 171 28.57 4.98 9.50
CA LYS A 171 29.13 3.79 8.87
C LYS A 171 28.05 2.71 8.67
N GLU A 172 28.09 2.05 7.52
CA GLU A 172 27.26 0.88 7.29
C GLU A 172 27.59 -0.27 8.27
N LEU A 173 26.56 -0.95 8.69
CA LEU A 173 26.66 -2.16 9.47
C LEU A 173 27.03 -3.34 8.58
N ASP A 174 27.73 -4.31 9.12
CA ASP A 174 28.06 -5.55 8.41
C ASP A 174 26.78 -6.32 8.04
N GLU A 175 25.78 -6.32 8.94
CA GLU A 175 24.48 -6.92 8.72
C GLU A 175 23.36 -5.88 8.91
N LYS A 176 22.23 -6.07 8.21
CA LYS A 176 21.05 -5.22 8.38
C LYS A 176 20.49 -5.38 9.80
N LYS A 177 20.07 -4.28 10.39
CA LYS A 177 19.40 -4.25 11.71
C LYS A 177 17.94 -3.90 11.56
N GLY A 178 17.07 -4.70 12.18
CA GLY A 178 15.63 -4.41 12.26
C GLY A 178 15.35 -3.25 13.22
N VAL A 179 14.61 -2.27 12.73
CA VAL A 179 14.23 -1.07 13.49
C VAL A 179 12.74 -0.77 13.32
N TYR A 180 12.16 -0.02 14.25
CA TYR A 180 10.83 0.56 14.10
C TYR A 180 10.93 2.06 13.84
N PHE A 181 10.15 2.56 12.89
CA PHE A 181 9.95 3.99 12.68
C PHE A 181 8.66 4.45 13.37
N VAL A 182 8.78 5.47 14.20
CA VAL A 182 7.66 6.07 14.93
C VAL A 182 7.56 7.57 14.65
N GLY A 183 6.37 8.12 14.80
CA GLY A 183 6.14 9.55 14.67
C GLY A 183 6.55 10.33 15.92
N ASN A 184 6.15 11.62 15.96
CA ASN A 184 6.52 12.55 17.01
C ASN A 184 5.43 12.78 18.07
N LEU A 185 4.32 12.04 18.00
CA LEU A 185 3.28 12.09 19.05
C LEU A 185 3.66 11.20 20.22
N CYS A 186 3.21 11.58 21.43
CA CYS A 186 3.38 10.77 22.63
C CYS A 186 2.36 9.61 22.72
N LEU A 187 2.11 8.94 21.59
CA LEU A 187 1.16 7.83 21.46
C LEU A 187 1.89 6.58 20.99
N GLU A 188 1.69 5.45 21.65
CA GLU A 188 2.27 4.17 21.23
C GLU A 188 1.83 3.76 19.82
N GLY A 189 0.63 4.17 19.41
CA GLY A 189 0.09 3.92 18.07
C GLY A 189 0.62 4.85 16.97
N ASP A 190 1.53 5.79 17.27
CA ASP A 190 2.12 6.70 16.27
C ASP A 190 3.26 6.01 15.52
N LEU A 191 2.95 4.87 14.89
CA LEU A 191 3.86 4.05 14.10
C LEU A 191 3.77 4.41 12.63
N ILE A 192 4.92 4.49 11.94
CA ILE A 192 4.95 4.64 10.49
C ILE A 192 4.76 3.28 9.80
N TYR A 193 5.33 2.21 10.37
CA TYR A 193 5.10 0.82 10.00
C TYR A 193 4.82 -0.01 11.25
N LYS A 194 4.00 -1.04 11.13
CA LYS A 194 3.84 -2.05 12.18
C LYS A 194 4.91 -3.13 12.15
N ARG A 195 5.59 -3.30 11.02
CA ARG A 195 6.70 -4.25 10.87
C ARG A 195 8.06 -3.59 11.12
N LYS A 196 9.07 -4.40 11.45
CA LYS A 196 10.48 -3.97 11.46
C LYS A 196 10.95 -3.68 10.04
N ILE A 197 11.68 -2.60 9.88
CA ILE A 197 12.39 -2.25 8.66
C ILE A 197 13.86 -2.58 8.85
N PHE A 198 14.46 -3.30 7.91
CA PHE A 198 15.83 -3.76 8.00
C PHE A 198 16.77 -2.81 7.26
N ILE A 199 17.51 -2.00 8.01
CA ILE A 199 18.41 -0.97 7.49
C ILE A 199 19.88 -1.32 7.72
N LYS A 200 20.75 -0.82 6.82
CA LYS A 200 22.21 -0.97 6.93
C LYS A 200 22.91 0.14 7.68
N GLN A 201 22.25 1.28 7.86
CA GLN A 201 22.81 2.43 8.56
C GLN A 201 21.87 2.87 9.66
N ILE A 202 22.34 2.89 10.90
CA ILE A 202 21.55 3.49 11.99
C ILE A 202 21.76 5.00 11.92
N PRO A 203 20.72 5.78 11.65
CA PRO A 203 20.85 7.24 11.57
C PRO A 203 21.09 7.84 12.93
N LYS A 204 21.55 9.08 12.94
CA LYS A 204 21.59 9.96 14.11
C LYS A 204 20.52 11.04 14.01
N GLU A 205 20.30 11.76 15.09
CA GLU A 205 19.45 12.95 15.11
C GLU A 205 19.89 13.95 14.04
N GLY A 206 18.92 14.43 13.25
CA GLY A 206 19.13 15.34 12.15
C GLY A 206 19.30 14.68 10.78
N ASP A 207 19.58 13.39 10.70
CA ASP A 207 19.61 12.63 9.44
C ASP A 207 18.21 12.52 8.82
N LEU A 208 18.14 12.08 7.57
CA LEU A 208 16.90 12.04 6.82
C LEU A 208 16.45 10.60 6.53
N VAL A 209 15.14 10.41 6.47
CA VAL A 209 14.50 9.19 6.00
C VAL A 209 13.57 9.57 4.84
N ILE A 210 13.75 8.88 3.70
CA ILE A 210 13.03 9.14 2.46
C ILE A 210 12.10 7.96 2.18
N PHE A 211 10.80 8.27 2.04
CA PHE A 211 9.77 7.31 1.64
C PHE A 211 9.42 7.55 0.18
N PHE A 212 9.42 6.48 -0.60
CA PHE A 212 9.17 6.54 -2.04
C PHE A 212 7.71 6.24 -2.38
N ASN A 213 7.30 6.64 -3.58
CA ASN A 213 5.99 6.34 -4.15
C ASN A 213 4.83 6.73 -3.21
N THR A 214 4.93 7.91 -2.60
CA THR A 214 3.99 8.38 -1.59
C THR A 214 2.83 9.19 -2.13
N ALA A 215 2.85 9.58 -3.41
CA ALA A 215 1.69 10.16 -4.06
C ALA A 215 0.51 9.17 -4.05
N GLY A 216 -0.68 9.67 -4.10
CA GLY A 216 -1.88 8.84 -4.15
C GLY A 216 -2.16 8.10 -2.86
N TYR A 217 -2.83 8.77 -1.95
CA TYR A 217 -3.38 8.28 -0.68
C TYR A 217 -2.41 8.08 0.49
N PHE A 218 -1.09 8.14 0.30
CA PHE A 218 -0.18 8.03 1.44
C PHE A 218 0.13 9.39 2.07
N MET A 219 0.50 10.38 1.28
CA MET A 219 0.84 11.72 1.77
C MET A 219 -0.34 12.70 1.82
N ASP A 220 -1.50 12.39 1.21
CA ASP A 220 -2.58 13.35 0.98
C ASP A 220 -3.89 13.04 1.69
N PHE A 221 -4.08 11.81 2.20
CA PHE A 221 -5.40 11.31 2.58
C PHE A 221 -6.01 11.99 3.82
N ASN A 222 -5.22 12.68 4.60
CA ASN A 222 -5.65 13.30 5.86
C ASN A 222 -5.79 14.84 5.79
N TYR A 223 -5.69 15.45 4.61
CA TYR A 223 -5.70 16.91 4.46
C TYR A 223 -7.08 17.48 4.08
N LEU A 224 -8.15 16.90 4.57
CA LEU A 224 -9.51 17.43 4.31
C LEU A 224 -9.78 18.82 4.92
N ASP A 225 -8.86 19.36 5.75
CA ASP A 225 -9.06 20.61 6.48
C ASP A 225 -7.92 21.64 6.34
N GLN A 226 -7.01 21.51 5.37
CA GLN A 226 -5.95 22.50 5.21
C GLN A 226 -6.13 23.32 3.93
N ASP A 227 -6.23 24.64 4.12
CA ASP A 227 -6.12 25.61 3.03
C ASP A 227 -4.84 25.37 2.22
N PHE A 228 -4.98 24.99 0.97
CA PHE A 228 -3.87 24.88 0.03
C PHE A 228 -3.29 26.27 -0.23
N SER A 229 -2.45 26.75 0.64
CA SER A 229 -1.58 27.89 0.31
C SER A 229 -0.35 27.34 -0.43
N VAL A 230 -0.40 27.31 -1.74
CA VAL A 230 0.79 27.14 -2.57
C VAL A 230 1.66 28.37 -2.39
N THR A 231 2.60 28.30 -1.46
CA THR A 231 3.66 29.32 -1.39
C THR A 231 4.68 29.02 -2.47
N ASN A 232 4.52 29.62 -3.64
CA ASN A 232 5.60 29.76 -4.59
C ASN A 232 6.70 30.62 -3.93
N LYS A 233 7.79 30.00 -3.55
CA LYS A 233 9.07 30.70 -3.29
C LYS A 233 10.09 30.20 -4.26
#